data_4e191119fe81819114fbb7bf9c63ce64
#
_entry.id   4e191119fe81819114fbb7bf9c63ce64
#
_cell.length_a   1.000
_cell.length_b   1.000
_cell.length_c   1.000
_cell.angle_alpha   90.00
_cell.angle_beta   90.00
_cell.angle_gamma   90.00
#
_symmetry.space_group_name_H-M   'P 1'
#
loop_
_entity.id
_entity.type
_entity.pdbx_description
1 polymer ?
#
loop_
_entity_poly.entity_id
_entity_poly.type
_entity_poly.pdbx_seq_one_letter_code
_entity_poly.pdbx_strand_id
1 'polypeptide(L)'
;MIAIQSIVESPLFKNFIIALIIFNGITLGLATSKDVMDSYGEMIQFVDAVIIGIFTIEIAMRIFVYRTSFFKDPWSLFDFFVVAISLVPANAGLQILRILRVLRLFRLLTIIPQMRIIIGALIGVIPGIFSVSMVLMLFFYVFAIMATNLFGESFPEWFGTLGASMYTLFQIMTLESWSMGIVRPVMEVHPYAWIFFVIYILLITFIMVNLFIGLVVDAIFTIKEHDKEETQESEIKQLQNEIKELKELILKQNHIQK
;
A
#
# COMPACT_ATOMS: atom_id res chain seq x y z
N MET A 1 -32.32 -13.56 -1.39
CA MET A 1 -30.86 -13.61 -1.54
C MET A 1 -30.44 -13.21 -2.96
N ILE A 2 -30.95 -13.86 -4.01
CA ILE A 2 -30.62 -13.56 -5.43
C ILE A 2 -30.86 -12.08 -5.80
N ALA A 3 -31.98 -11.48 -5.36
CA ALA A 3 -32.30 -10.09 -5.66
C ALA A 3 -31.30 -9.09 -5.04
N ILE A 4 -30.83 -9.30 -3.80
CA ILE A 4 -29.84 -8.43 -3.15
C ILE A 4 -28.48 -8.59 -3.81
N GLN A 5 -28.09 -9.81 -4.17
CA GLN A 5 -26.86 -10.08 -4.91
C GLN A 5 -26.84 -9.36 -6.26
N SER A 6 -27.94 -9.43 -7.02
CA SER A 6 -28.07 -8.74 -8.31
C SER A 6 -27.96 -7.21 -8.18
N ILE A 7 -28.40 -6.63 -7.06
CA ILE A 7 -28.22 -5.19 -6.77
C ILE A 7 -26.75 -4.89 -6.49
N VAL A 8 -26.12 -5.62 -5.56
CA VAL A 8 -24.74 -5.40 -5.13
C VAL A 8 -23.74 -5.57 -6.28
N GLU A 9 -24.01 -6.51 -7.19
CA GLU A 9 -23.14 -6.79 -8.35
C GLU A 9 -23.42 -5.87 -9.55
N SER A 10 -24.53 -5.11 -9.53
CA SER A 10 -24.91 -4.28 -10.66
C SER A 10 -23.90 -3.14 -10.90
N PRO A 11 -23.58 -2.82 -12.15
CA PRO A 11 -22.67 -1.73 -12.47
C PRO A 11 -23.22 -0.37 -12.06
N LEU A 12 -24.53 -0.19 -12.07
CA LEU A 12 -25.19 1.04 -11.64
C LEU A 12 -24.96 1.29 -10.13
N PHE A 13 -25.12 0.25 -9.30
CA PHE A 13 -24.91 0.35 -7.86
C PHE A 13 -23.42 0.64 -7.54
N LYS A 14 -22.50 -0.06 -8.19
CA LYS A 14 -21.07 0.18 -8.05
C LYS A 14 -20.68 1.63 -8.42
N ASN A 15 -21.17 2.11 -9.57
CA ASN A 15 -20.91 3.49 -10.00
C ASN A 15 -21.54 4.53 -9.06
N PHE A 16 -22.71 4.25 -8.50
CA PHE A 16 -23.31 5.09 -7.48
C PHE A 16 -22.44 5.16 -6.22
N ILE A 17 -21.93 4.04 -5.72
CA ILE A 17 -21.03 4.02 -4.55
C ILE A 17 -19.74 4.78 -4.85
N ILE A 18 -19.15 4.62 -6.06
CA ILE A 18 -17.97 5.37 -6.47
C ILE A 18 -18.25 6.88 -6.46
N ALA A 19 -19.35 7.31 -7.06
CA ALA A 19 -19.74 8.71 -7.07
C ALA A 19 -19.94 9.27 -5.65
N LEU A 20 -20.53 8.46 -4.76
CA LEU A 20 -20.76 8.83 -3.38
C LEU A 20 -19.43 8.97 -2.59
N ILE A 21 -18.44 8.11 -2.84
CA ILE A 21 -17.11 8.21 -2.22
C ILE A 21 -16.40 9.49 -2.71
N ILE A 22 -16.47 9.79 -4.01
CA ILE A 22 -15.88 11.01 -4.57
C ILE A 22 -16.54 12.24 -3.97
N PHE A 23 -17.87 12.27 -3.91
CA PHE A 23 -18.61 13.35 -3.29
C PHE A 23 -18.25 13.52 -1.82
N ASN A 24 -18.12 12.43 -1.07
CA ASN A 24 -17.65 12.46 0.31
C ASN A 24 -16.22 12.98 0.45
N GLY A 25 -15.35 12.69 -0.53
CA GLY A 25 -14.01 13.28 -0.59
C GLY A 25 -14.05 14.80 -0.68
N ILE A 26 -14.92 15.33 -1.52
CA ILE A 26 -15.12 16.77 -1.68
C ILE A 26 -15.65 17.40 -0.39
N THR A 27 -16.68 16.78 0.24
CA THR A 27 -17.23 17.29 1.50
C THR A 27 -16.22 17.28 2.65
N LEU A 28 -15.38 16.21 2.74
CA LEU A 28 -14.29 16.17 3.70
C LEU A 28 -13.22 17.23 3.44
N GLY A 29 -12.90 17.49 2.17
CA GLY A 29 -12.00 18.57 1.79
C GLY A 29 -12.55 19.94 2.18
N LEU A 30 -13.83 20.21 1.92
CA LEU A 30 -14.50 21.44 2.33
C LEU A 30 -14.53 21.60 3.87
N ALA A 31 -14.69 20.50 4.60
CA ALA A 31 -14.69 20.50 6.06
C ALA A 31 -13.34 20.90 6.69
N THR A 32 -12.25 21.00 5.92
CA THR A 32 -10.96 21.49 6.42
C THR A 32 -10.92 23.03 6.51
N SER A 33 -11.79 23.73 5.78
CA SER A 33 -11.87 25.19 5.81
C SER A 33 -12.74 25.67 6.98
N LYS A 34 -12.19 26.54 7.83
CA LYS A 34 -12.92 27.12 8.97
C LYS A 34 -14.11 27.94 8.51
N ASP A 35 -13.96 28.78 7.49
CA ASP A 35 -15.01 29.65 6.98
C ASP A 35 -16.22 28.85 6.45
N VAL A 36 -15.94 27.74 5.80
CA VAL A 36 -16.98 26.82 5.30
C VAL A 36 -17.69 26.11 6.46
N MET A 37 -16.93 25.67 7.48
CA MET A 37 -17.49 25.02 8.65
C MET A 37 -18.31 25.96 9.51
N ASP A 38 -17.94 27.23 9.61
CA ASP A 38 -18.69 28.22 10.35
C ASP A 38 -20.05 28.58 9.63
N SER A 39 -20.08 28.51 8.29
CA SER A 39 -21.28 28.81 7.50
C SER A 39 -22.17 27.58 7.26
N TYR A 40 -21.58 26.41 6.99
CA TYR A 40 -22.26 25.19 6.51
C TYR A 40 -21.96 23.94 7.33
N GLY A 41 -21.35 24.08 8.50
CA GLY A 41 -20.85 22.94 9.27
C GLY A 41 -21.93 21.90 9.63
N GLU A 42 -23.13 22.34 10.04
CA GLU A 42 -24.24 21.43 10.36
C GLU A 42 -24.70 20.64 9.13
N MET A 43 -24.79 21.31 7.98
CA MET A 43 -25.18 20.66 6.73
C MET A 43 -24.13 19.63 6.29
N ILE A 44 -22.84 19.97 6.36
CA ILE A 44 -21.75 19.04 6.01
C ILE A 44 -21.75 17.81 6.93
N GLN A 45 -21.95 18.02 8.24
CA GLN A 45 -22.04 16.91 9.19
C GLN A 45 -23.25 16.02 8.94
N PHE A 46 -24.40 16.61 8.62
CA PHE A 46 -25.60 15.85 8.25
C PHE A 46 -25.37 15.01 6.99
N VAL A 47 -24.81 15.61 5.93
CA VAL A 47 -24.48 14.92 4.68
C VAL A 47 -23.49 13.78 4.95
N ASP A 48 -22.46 14.02 5.75
CA ASP A 48 -21.49 13.00 6.12
C ASP A 48 -22.15 11.83 6.86
N ALA A 49 -23.03 12.09 7.80
CA ALA A 49 -23.79 11.06 8.53
C ALA A 49 -24.67 10.21 7.59
N VAL A 50 -25.35 10.86 6.62
CA VAL A 50 -26.15 10.15 5.62
C VAL A 50 -25.27 9.23 4.74
N ILE A 51 -24.12 9.74 4.29
CA ILE A 51 -23.17 8.97 3.49
C ILE A 51 -22.63 7.74 4.26
N ILE A 52 -22.24 7.93 5.53
CA ILE A 52 -21.81 6.83 6.39
C ILE A 52 -22.94 5.79 6.55
N GLY A 53 -24.18 6.25 6.73
CA GLY A 53 -25.35 5.37 6.78
C GLY A 53 -25.50 4.52 5.51
N ILE A 54 -25.36 5.12 4.35
CA ILE A 54 -25.41 4.39 3.05
C ILE A 54 -24.28 3.39 2.95
N PHE A 55 -23.04 3.74 3.32
CA PHE A 55 -21.92 2.81 3.31
C PHE A 55 -22.11 1.66 4.29
N THR A 56 -22.71 1.92 5.45
CA THR A 56 -23.01 0.87 6.44
C THR A 56 -24.04 -0.13 5.88
N ILE A 57 -25.08 0.37 5.22
CA ILE A 57 -26.10 -0.47 4.57
C ILE A 57 -25.46 -1.28 3.44
N GLU A 58 -24.59 -0.68 2.63
CA GLU A 58 -23.87 -1.36 1.55
C GLU A 58 -23.01 -2.50 2.08
N ILE A 59 -22.20 -2.26 3.13
CA ILE A 59 -21.36 -3.29 3.76
C ILE A 59 -22.23 -4.40 4.36
N ALA A 60 -23.33 -4.04 5.05
CA ALA A 60 -24.26 -5.01 5.62
C ALA A 60 -24.89 -5.92 4.52
N MET A 61 -25.27 -5.34 3.37
CA MET A 61 -25.76 -6.11 2.23
C MET A 61 -24.69 -7.06 1.68
N ARG A 62 -23.44 -6.62 1.56
CA ARG A 62 -22.32 -7.47 1.10
C ARG A 62 -22.04 -8.60 2.10
N ILE A 63 -22.03 -8.33 3.41
CA ILE A 63 -21.89 -9.37 4.44
C ILE A 63 -23.04 -10.38 4.34
N PHE A 64 -24.27 -9.92 4.15
CA PHE A 64 -25.44 -10.81 4.04
C PHE A 64 -25.36 -11.73 2.79
N VAL A 65 -24.87 -11.20 1.67
CA VAL A 65 -24.74 -11.95 0.41
C VAL A 65 -23.57 -12.92 0.47
N TYR A 66 -22.38 -12.44 0.83
CA TYR A 66 -21.12 -13.22 0.76
C TYR A 66 -20.80 -13.99 2.05
N ARG A 67 -21.49 -13.71 3.16
CA ARG A 67 -21.32 -14.40 4.46
C ARG A 67 -19.86 -14.54 4.85
N THR A 68 -19.39 -15.77 5.10
CA THR A 68 -17.99 -16.06 5.49
C THR A 68 -16.97 -15.74 4.42
N SER A 69 -17.35 -15.78 3.13
CA SER A 69 -16.47 -15.39 2.02
C SER A 69 -16.12 -13.91 2.05
N PHE A 70 -16.96 -13.05 2.61
CA PHE A 70 -16.68 -11.62 2.79
C PHE A 70 -15.41 -11.40 3.63
N PHE A 71 -15.26 -12.13 4.73
CA PHE A 71 -14.13 -12.02 5.65
C PHE A 71 -12.85 -12.70 5.15
N LYS A 72 -12.92 -13.46 4.06
CA LYS A 72 -11.74 -14.06 3.41
C LYS A 72 -11.13 -13.15 2.35
N ASP A 73 -11.87 -12.17 1.86
CA ASP A 73 -11.38 -11.19 0.88
C ASP A 73 -10.75 -9.99 1.60
N PRO A 74 -9.43 -9.76 1.46
CA PRO A 74 -8.74 -8.66 2.11
C PRO A 74 -9.32 -7.28 1.77
N TRP A 75 -9.82 -7.10 0.55
CA TRP A 75 -10.40 -5.85 0.09
C TRP A 75 -11.75 -5.56 0.76
N SER A 76 -12.57 -6.58 0.92
CA SER A 76 -13.83 -6.48 1.64
C SER A 76 -13.62 -6.21 3.13
N LEU A 77 -12.59 -6.84 3.71
CA LEU A 77 -12.21 -6.62 5.11
C LEU A 77 -11.71 -5.19 5.34
N PHE A 78 -10.92 -4.65 4.43
CA PHE A 78 -10.49 -3.25 4.47
C PHE A 78 -11.70 -2.30 4.43
N ASP A 79 -12.64 -2.49 3.49
CA ASP A 79 -13.87 -1.70 3.40
C ASP A 79 -14.67 -1.73 4.71
N PHE A 80 -14.78 -2.90 5.33
CA PHE A 80 -15.47 -3.06 6.61
C PHE A 80 -14.78 -2.25 7.74
N PHE A 81 -13.45 -2.37 7.88
CA PHE A 81 -12.71 -1.64 8.91
C PHE A 81 -12.83 -0.13 8.76
N VAL A 82 -12.74 0.38 7.56
CA VAL A 82 -12.83 1.80 7.28
C VAL A 82 -14.22 2.37 7.60
N VAL A 83 -15.29 1.62 7.31
CA VAL A 83 -16.66 2.01 7.69
C VAL A 83 -16.85 1.88 9.20
N ALA A 84 -16.34 0.82 9.81
CA ALA A 84 -16.43 0.63 11.27
C ALA A 84 -15.75 1.77 12.06
N ILE A 85 -14.55 2.19 11.64
CA ILE A 85 -13.86 3.36 12.23
C ILE A 85 -14.71 4.63 12.08
N SER A 86 -15.41 4.79 10.93
CA SER A 86 -16.24 5.97 10.69
C SER A 86 -17.49 6.03 11.57
N LEU A 87 -17.96 4.91 12.11
CA LEU A 87 -19.10 4.81 13.00
C LEU A 87 -18.76 5.13 14.46
N VAL A 88 -17.46 5.13 14.83
CA VAL A 88 -17.08 5.42 16.22
C VAL A 88 -17.38 6.89 16.57
N PRO A 89 -18.14 7.17 17.64
CA PRO A 89 -18.47 8.54 18.02
C PRO A 89 -17.24 9.38 18.37
N ALA A 90 -17.24 10.65 17.96
CA ALA A 90 -16.14 11.58 18.21
C ALA A 90 -15.84 11.84 19.70
N ASN A 91 -16.79 11.50 20.59
CA ASN A 91 -16.72 11.77 22.03
C ASN A 91 -15.90 10.76 22.83
N ALA A 92 -15.40 9.71 22.18
CA ALA A 92 -14.66 8.63 22.85
C ALA A 92 -13.21 8.98 23.26
N GLY A 93 -12.82 10.27 23.28
CA GLY A 93 -11.46 10.70 23.65
C GLY A 93 -10.38 10.34 22.61
N LEU A 94 -10.73 9.62 21.55
CA LEU A 94 -9.83 9.13 20.51
C LEU A 94 -9.82 10.08 19.31
N GLN A 95 -9.15 11.22 19.44
CA GLN A 95 -9.00 12.19 18.35
C GLN A 95 -8.41 11.57 17.07
N ILE A 96 -7.55 10.56 17.23
CA ILE A 96 -6.94 9.82 16.10
C ILE A 96 -8.00 9.18 15.20
N LEU A 97 -9.09 8.64 15.75
CA LEU A 97 -10.15 8.02 14.95
C LEU A 97 -10.90 9.04 14.09
N ARG A 98 -10.96 10.31 14.53
CA ARG A 98 -11.52 11.39 13.70
C ARG A 98 -10.67 11.62 12.46
N ILE A 99 -9.35 11.61 12.59
CA ILE A 99 -8.42 11.75 11.46
C ILE A 99 -8.51 10.53 10.56
N LEU A 100 -8.57 9.31 11.13
CA LEU A 100 -8.64 8.06 10.37
C LEU A 100 -9.92 7.92 9.53
N ARG A 101 -10.97 8.71 9.79
CA ARG A 101 -12.18 8.71 8.93
C ARG A 101 -11.87 9.08 7.47
N VAL A 102 -10.77 9.84 7.20
CA VAL A 102 -10.34 10.15 5.84
C VAL A 102 -9.99 8.89 5.04
N LEU A 103 -9.61 7.78 5.72
CA LEU A 103 -9.28 6.51 5.08
C LEU A 103 -10.44 5.91 4.27
N ARG A 104 -11.70 6.35 4.51
CA ARG A 104 -12.86 5.90 3.71
C ARG A 104 -12.71 6.25 2.21
N LEU A 105 -11.90 7.26 1.86
CA LEU A 105 -11.60 7.58 0.48
C LEU A 105 -10.79 6.48 -0.23
N PHE A 106 -10.00 5.72 0.53
CA PHE A 106 -9.25 4.59 -0.01
C PHE A 106 -10.14 3.41 -0.44
N ARG A 107 -11.44 3.46 -0.15
CA ARG A 107 -12.43 2.55 -0.75
C ARG A 107 -12.48 2.65 -2.29
N LEU A 108 -12.04 3.77 -2.88
CA LEU A 108 -11.86 3.85 -4.33
C LEU A 108 -10.85 2.81 -4.83
N LEU A 109 -9.81 2.51 -4.04
CA LEU A 109 -8.81 1.50 -4.38
C LEU A 109 -9.38 0.07 -4.36
N THR A 110 -10.41 -0.16 -3.53
CA THR A 110 -11.03 -1.48 -3.40
C THR A 110 -12.14 -1.73 -4.42
N ILE A 111 -12.83 -0.67 -4.86
CA ILE A 111 -13.98 -0.79 -5.79
C ILE A 111 -13.53 -0.77 -7.26
N ILE A 112 -12.48 -0.01 -7.59
CA ILE A 112 -11.98 0.14 -8.96
C ILE A 112 -11.02 -1.03 -9.29
N PRO A 113 -11.35 -1.92 -10.27
CA PRO A 113 -10.53 -3.11 -10.54
C PRO A 113 -9.07 -2.81 -10.89
N GLN A 114 -8.83 -1.75 -11.69
CA GLN A 114 -7.46 -1.35 -12.05
C GLN A 114 -6.63 -0.96 -10.82
N MET A 115 -7.24 -0.27 -9.84
CA MET A 115 -6.56 0.12 -8.60
C MET A 115 -6.19 -1.11 -7.76
N ARG A 116 -7.07 -2.13 -7.68
CA ARG A 116 -6.75 -3.40 -7.00
C ARG A 116 -5.54 -4.09 -7.61
N ILE A 117 -5.44 -4.12 -8.94
CA ILE A 117 -4.29 -4.72 -9.64
C ILE A 117 -3.00 -3.97 -9.29
N ILE A 118 -3.02 -2.64 -9.37
CA ILE A 118 -1.85 -1.80 -9.05
C ILE A 118 -1.41 -2.00 -7.59
N ILE A 119 -2.34 -1.91 -6.64
CA ILE A 119 -2.03 -2.10 -5.22
C ILE A 119 -1.59 -3.54 -4.94
N GLY A 120 -2.23 -4.53 -5.58
CA GLY A 120 -1.82 -5.94 -5.47
C GLY A 120 -0.38 -6.16 -5.94
N ALA A 121 0.00 -5.56 -7.07
CA ALA A 121 1.37 -5.60 -7.56
C ALA A 121 2.36 -4.95 -6.59
N LEU A 122 2.03 -3.76 -6.05
CA LEU A 122 2.87 -3.08 -5.05
C LEU A 122 3.06 -3.91 -3.78
N ILE A 123 1.98 -4.52 -3.27
CA ILE A 123 2.06 -5.39 -2.08
C ILE A 123 2.85 -6.66 -2.39
N GLY A 124 2.73 -7.20 -3.60
CA GLY A 124 3.44 -8.40 -4.04
C GLY A 124 4.96 -8.27 -4.02
N VAL A 125 5.50 -7.06 -4.14
CA VAL A 125 6.95 -6.77 -4.08
C VAL A 125 7.49 -6.76 -2.64
N ILE A 126 6.63 -6.50 -1.64
CA ILE A 126 7.03 -6.33 -0.23
C ILE A 126 7.83 -7.53 0.32
N PRO A 127 7.44 -8.81 0.10
CA PRO A 127 8.21 -9.95 0.63
C PRO A 127 9.67 -10.00 0.15
N GLY A 128 9.91 -9.63 -1.13
CA GLY A 128 11.27 -9.55 -1.68
C GLY A 128 12.13 -8.48 -1.02
N ILE A 129 11.51 -7.33 -0.71
CA ILE A 129 12.19 -6.21 -0.05
C ILE A 129 12.47 -6.51 1.43
N PHE A 130 11.62 -7.29 2.09
CA PHE A 130 11.63 -7.46 3.54
C PHE A 130 12.98 -7.98 4.06
N SER A 131 13.60 -8.96 3.41
CA SER A 131 14.88 -9.54 3.84
C SER A 131 16.01 -8.51 3.84
N VAL A 132 16.08 -7.67 2.81
CA VAL A 132 17.12 -6.64 2.70
C VAL A 132 16.82 -5.48 3.65
N SER A 133 15.55 -5.13 3.84
CA SER A 133 15.13 -4.13 4.83
C SER A 133 15.49 -4.53 6.25
N MET A 134 15.49 -5.83 6.56
CA MET A 134 15.92 -6.34 7.87
C MET A 134 17.41 -6.08 8.10
N VAL A 135 18.24 -6.32 7.10
CA VAL A 135 19.70 -6.03 7.17
C VAL A 135 19.91 -4.52 7.33
N LEU A 136 19.20 -3.71 6.55
CA LEU A 136 19.25 -2.25 6.65
C LEU A 136 18.87 -1.78 8.06
N MET A 137 17.78 -2.31 8.63
CA MET A 137 17.33 -1.98 9.98
C MET A 137 18.36 -2.35 11.05
N LEU A 138 19.07 -3.47 10.90
CA LEU A 138 20.13 -3.88 11.80
C LEU A 138 21.28 -2.86 11.78
N PHE A 139 21.77 -2.47 10.61
CA PHE A 139 22.79 -1.44 10.49
C PHE A 139 22.32 -0.11 11.09
N PHE A 140 21.10 0.27 10.80
CA PHE A 140 20.48 1.48 11.34
C PHE A 140 20.49 1.48 12.87
N TYR A 141 20.08 0.37 13.48
CA TYR A 141 20.06 0.20 14.92
C TYR A 141 21.45 0.25 15.55
N VAL A 142 22.44 -0.43 14.94
CA VAL A 142 23.83 -0.41 15.43
C VAL A 142 24.41 1.02 15.38
N PHE A 143 24.24 1.72 14.26
CA PHE A 143 24.71 3.10 14.13
C PHE A 143 23.97 4.05 15.07
N ALA A 144 22.68 3.82 15.36
CA ALA A 144 21.91 4.60 16.31
C ALA A 144 22.46 4.44 17.75
N ILE A 145 22.80 3.22 18.16
CA ILE A 145 23.47 2.99 19.46
C ILE A 145 24.81 3.71 19.51
N MET A 146 25.61 3.61 18.45
CA MET A 146 26.91 4.30 18.39
C MET A 146 26.73 5.82 18.46
N ALA A 147 25.80 6.39 17.72
CA ALA A 147 25.53 7.83 17.71
C ALA A 147 25.05 8.33 19.08
N THR A 148 24.16 7.57 19.74
CA THR A 148 23.69 7.89 21.10
C THR A 148 24.87 7.95 22.09
N ASN A 149 25.78 6.97 22.04
CA ASN A 149 26.92 6.93 22.94
C ASN A 149 27.98 7.97 22.63
N LEU A 150 28.21 8.32 21.37
CA LEU A 150 29.26 9.25 20.95
C LEU A 150 28.82 10.71 21.07
N PHE A 151 27.57 11.02 20.78
CA PHE A 151 27.09 12.38 20.61
C PHE A 151 25.94 12.77 21.53
N GLY A 152 25.33 11.79 22.23
CA GLY A 152 24.11 11.99 23.00
C GLY A 152 24.26 12.99 24.13
N GLU A 153 25.41 13.06 24.81
CA GLU A 153 25.67 14.00 25.89
C GLU A 153 25.81 15.46 25.38
N SER A 154 26.48 15.62 24.23
CA SER A 154 26.73 16.95 23.65
C SER A 154 25.54 17.47 22.83
N PHE A 155 24.77 16.57 22.22
CA PHE A 155 23.63 16.88 21.34
C PHE A 155 22.38 16.07 21.71
N PRO A 156 21.81 16.30 22.91
CA PRO A 156 20.70 15.50 23.44
C PRO A 156 19.41 15.59 22.59
N GLU A 157 19.20 16.68 21.88
CA GLU A 157 18.06 16.85 20.98
C GLU A 157 18.11 15.85 19.81
N TRP A 158 19.29 15.58 19.26
CA TRP A 158 19.47 14.71 18.08
C TRP A 158 19.85 13.29 18.44
N PHE A 159 20.63 13.10 19.52
CA PHE A 159 21.27 11.82 19.86
C PHE A 159 21.09 11.43 21.34
N GLY A 160 20.33 12.18 22.15
CA GLY A 160 20.17 11.92 23.58
C GLY A 160 19.41 10.64 23.91
N THR A 161 18.68 10.08 22.98
CA THR A 161 17.99 8.78 23.10
C THR A 161 18.15 7.96 21.83
N LEU A 162 18.00 6.63 21.96
CA LEU A 162 18.02 5.74 20.79
C LEU A 162 16.99 6.16 19.72
N GLY A 163 15.78 6.55 20.14
CA GLY A 163 14.73 7.01 19.22
C GLY A 163 15.11 8.30 18.49
N ALA A 164 15.67 9.29 19.20
CA ALA A 164 16.17 10.52 18.60
C ALA A 164 17.31 10.24 17.60
N SER A 165 18.26 9.37 17.98
CA SER A 165 19.34 8.95 17.09
C SER A 165 18.85 8.24 15.84
N MET A 166 17.87 7.34 15.96
CA MET A 166 17.25 6.68 14.81
C MET A 166 16.58 7.70 13.88
N TYR A 167 15.83 8.65 14.41
CA TYR A 167 15.20 9.68 13.60
C TYR A 167 16.21 10.57 12.88
N THR A 168 17.25 11.01 13.60
CA THR A 168 18.33 11.84 13.03
C THR A 168 19.12 11.10 11.97
N LEU A 169 19.44 9.82 12.19
CA LEU A 169 20.10 8.99 11.19
C LEU A 169 19.18 8.73 9.98
N PHE A 170 17.87 8.58 10.18
CA PHE A 170 16.91 8.49 9.07
C PHE A 170 16.94 9.77 8.22
N GLN A 171 16.97 10.95 8.84
CA GLN A 171 17.12 12.22 8.14
C GLN A 171 18.43 12.27 7.34
N ILE A 172 19.56 11.86 7.95
CA ILE A 172 20.86 11.80 7.28
C ILE A 172 20.84 10.81 6.10
N MET A 173 20.18 9.66 6.23
CA MET A 173 20.02 8.67 5.17
C MET A 173 19.30 9.26 3.95
N THR A 174 18.30 10.11 4.16
CA THR A 174 17.59 10.80 3.06
C THR A 174 18.40 11.97 2.49
N LEU A 175 19.60 12.22 3.00
CA LEU A 175 20.49 13.34 2.66
C LEU A 175 19.86 14.72 2.93
N GLU A 176 18.80 14.77 3.74
CA GLU A 176 18.15 16.00 4.11
C GLU A 176 18.98 16.72 5.17
N SER A 177 19.47 17.92 4.81
CA SER A 177 20.26 18.83 5.68
C SER A 177 21.41 18.16 6.45
N TRP A 178 21.89 16.99 6.00
CA TRP A 178 22.83 16.16 6.74
C TRP A 178 24.13 16.89 7.11
N SER A 179 24.71 17.62 6.15
CA SER A 179 26.02 18.28 6.35
C SER A 179 25.86 19.55 7.18
N MET A 180 25.06 20.51 6.71
CA MET A 180 24.95 21.83 7.34
C MET A 180 24.09 21.81 8.60
N GLY A 181 23.03 21.00 8.61
CA GLY A 181 22.07 20.96 9.73
C GLY A 181 22.54 20.10 10.90
N ILE A 182 23.33 19.05 10.66
CA ILE A 182 23.67 18.07 11.69
C ILE A 182 25.19 17.89 11.81
N VAL A 183 25.88 17.46 10.74
CA VAL A 183 27.29 17.02 10.85
C VAL A 183 28.25 18.17 11.19
N ARG A 184 28.09 19.34 10.57
CA ARG A 184 28.95 20.47 10.86
C ARG A 184 28.81 21.01 12.28
N PRO A 185 27.56 21.21 12.81
CA PRO A 185 27.40 21.52 14.24
C PRO A 185 28.03 20.48 15.18
N VAL A 186 27.89 19.18 14.87
CA VAL A 186 28.52 18.12 15.67
C VAL A 186 30.07 18.22 15.61
N MET A 187 30.64 18.55 14.45
CA MET A 187 32.07 18.70 14.28
C MET A 187 32.66 19.89 15.06
N GLU A 188 31.89 20.91 15.43
CA GLU A 188 32.33 22.01 16.27
C GLU A 188 32.75 21.51 17.67
N VAL A 189 32.12 20.47 18.17
CA VAL A 189 32.43 19.83 19.46
C VAL A 189 33.26 18.57 19.29
N HIS A 190 32.98 17.79 18.24
CA HIS A 190 33.67 16.53 17.91
C HIS A 190 34.31 16.61 16.52
N PRO A 191 35.51 17.14 16.35
CA PRO A 191 36.11 17.43 15.04
C PRO A 191 36.18 16.25 14.07
N TYR A 192 36.28 15.03 14.59
CA TYR A 192 36.37 13.81 13.78
C TYR A 192 35.02 13.13 13.52
N ALA A 193 33.88 13.70 13.95
CA ALA A 193 32.55 13.14 13.77
C ALA A 193 32.22 12.88 12.30
N TRP A 194 32.77 13.67 11.36
CA TRP A 194 32.55 13.46 9.93
C TRP A 194 32.89 12.03 9.46
N ILE A 195 33.88 11.38 10.07
CA ILE A 195 34.28 10.01 9.73
C ILE A 195 33.10 9.06 9.97
N PHE A 196 32.46 9.16 11.14
CA PHE A 196 31.29 8.36 11.49
C PHE A 196 30.17 8.57 10.49
N PHE A 197 29.82 9.82 10.19
CA PHE A 197 28.67 10.11 9.30
C PHE A 197 28.97 9.75 7.85
N VAL A 198 30.19 9.94 7.36
CA VAL A 198 30.57 9.54 6.00
C VAL A 198 30.53 8.01 5.85
N ILE A 199 31.06 7.27 6.83
CA ILE A 199 30.99 5.79 6.82
C ILE A 199 29.53 5.35 6.84
N TYR A 200 28.69 5.96 7.69
CA TYR A 200 27.26 5.66 7.73
C TYR A 200 26.59 5.87 6.37
N ILE A 201 26.77 7.05 5.76
CA ILE A 201 26.18 7.39 4.46
C ILE A 201 26.64 6.41 3.38
N LEU A 202 27.93 6.11 3.31
CA LEU A 202 28.47 5.18 2.31
C LEU A 202 27.90 3.78 2.47
N LEU A 203 27.81 3.24 3.70
CA LEU A 203 27.24 1.93 3.95
C LEU A 203 25.76 1.86 3.62
N ILE A 204 24.98 2.85 4.08
CA ILE A 204 23.54 2.89 3.82
C ILE A 204 23.26 3.06 2.33
N THR A 205 23.98 3.96 1.64
CA THR A 205 23.85 4.15 0.19
C THR A 205 24.18 2.87 -0.56
N PHE A 206 25.25 2.18 -0.19
CA PHE A 206 25.62 0.90 -0.80
C PHE A 206 24.51 -0.16 -0.64
N ILE A 207 23.94 -0.28 0.57
CA ILE A 207 22.82 -1.21 0.82
C ILE A 207 21.58 -0.82 0.00
N MET A 208 21.24 0.47 -0.04
CA MET A 208 20.07 0.97 -0.80
C MET A 208 20.22 0.76 -2.29
N VAL A 209 21.40 1.00 -2.86
CA VAL A 209 21.67 0.76 -4.30
C VAL A 209 21.55 -0.73 -4.62
N ASN A 210 22.12 -1.60 -3.78
CA ASN A 210 22.02 -3.05 -3.98
C ASN A 210 20.58 -3.55 -3.84
N LEU A 211 19.79 -3.00 -2.91
CA LEU A 211 18.36 -3.27 -2.79
C LEU A 211 17.64 -2.89 -4.09
N PHE A 212 17.87 -1.68 -4.60
CA PHE A 212 17.25 -1.21 -5.82
C PHE A 212 17.59 -2.09 -7.03
N ILE A 213 18.88 -2.44 -7.20
CA ILE A 213 19.32 -3.35 -8.26
C ILE A 213 18.64 -4.72 -8.11
N GLY A 214 18.60 -5.27 -6.88
CA GLY A 214 17.93 -6.54 -6.59
C GLY A 214 16.47 -6.53 -7.02
N LEU A 215 15.73 -5.47 -6.70
CA LEU A 215 14.32 -5.31 -7.10
C LEU A 215 14.13 -5.21 -8.61
N VAL A 216 15.01 -4.46 -9.30
CA VAL A 216 14.94 -4.35 -10.77
C VAL A 216 15.20 -5.70 -11.42
N VAL A 217 16.20 -6.43 -10.93
CA VAL A 217 16.54 -7.77 -11.44
C VAL A 217 15.40 -8.75 -11.22
N ASP A 218 14.79 -8.78 -10.01
CA ASP A 218 13.66 -9.63 -9.68
C ASP A 218 12.44 -9.33 -10.56
N ALA A 219 12.14 -8.05 -10.77
CA ALA A 219 11.08 -7.62 -11.68
C ALA A 219 11.31 -8.09 -13.12
N ILE A 220 12.55 -8.01 -13.62
CA ILE A 220 12.91 -8.49 -14.95
C ILE A 220 12.75 -10.00 -15.08
N PHE A 221 13.15 -10.76 -14.02
CA PHE A 221 12.98 -12.21 -14.02
C PHE A 221 11.51 -12.59 -14.03
N THR A 222 10.67 -11.95 -13.23
CA THR A 222 9.22 -12.21 -13.18
C THR A 222 8.56 -11.97 -14.54
N ILE A 223 8.91 -10.86 -15.22
CA ILE A 223 8.39 -10.57 -16.58
C ILE A 223 8.83 -11.67 -17.56
N LYS A 224 10.10 -12.07 -17.53
CA LYS A 224 10.62 -13.11 -18.44
C LYS A 224 10.00 -14.49 -18.19
N GLU A 225 9.69 -14.84 -16.94
CA GLU A 225 8.99 -16.09 -16.62
C GLU A 225 7.57 -16.06 -17.20
N HIS A 226 6.87 -14.95 -17.04
CA HIS A 226 5.51 -14.80 -17.58
C HIS A 226 5.49 -14.90 -19.12
N ASP A 227 6.42 -14.22 -19.80
CA ASP A 227 6.55 -14.31 -21.26
C ASP A 227 6.85 -15.75 -21.74
N LYS A 228 7.66 -16.50 -20.97
CA LYS A 228 7.94 -17.90 -21.28
C LYS A 228 6.73 -18.80 -21.09
N GLU A 229 5.97 -18.60 -20.00
CA GLU A 229 4.74 -19.37 -19.74
C GLU A 229 3.71 -19.13 -20.83
N GLU A 230 3.47 -17.89 -21.25
CA GLU A 230 2.57 -17.55 -22.35
C GLU A 230 3.02 -18.18 -23.68
N THR A 231 4.32 -18.15 -23.98
CA THR A 231 4.88 -18.76 -25.20
C THR A 231 4.68 -20.27 -25.16
N GLN A 232 5.00 -20.94 -24.06
CA GLN A 232 4.81 -22.39 -23.90
C GLN A 232 3.35 -22.79 -23.99
N GLU A 233 2.44 -22.03 -23.39
CA GLU A 233 1.00 -22.31 -23.48
C GLU A 233 0.48 -22.18 -24.93
N SER A 234 0.98 -21.20 -25.66
CA SER A 234 0.69 -21.02 -27.09
C SER A 234 1.20 -22.19 -27.94
N GLU A 235 2.44 -22.63 -27.73
CA GLU A 235 3.05 -23.78 -28.43
C GLU A 235 2.31 -25.08 -28.10
N ILE A 236 1.93 -25.31 -26.85
CA ILE A 236 1.15 -26.49 -26.45
C ILE A 236 -0.23 -26.50 -27.13
N LYS A 237 -0.91 -25.36 -27.21
CA LYS A 237 -2.20 -25.26 -27.93
C LYS A 237 -2.05 -25.54 -29.43
N GLN A 238 -0.97 -25.05 -30.04
CA GLN A 238 -0.69 -25.32 -31.46
C GLN A 238 -0.42 -26.80 -31.70
N LEU A 239 0.43 -27.44 -30.89
CA LEU A 239 0.71 -28.89 -30.97
C LEU A 239 -0.57 -29.72 -30.75
N GLN A 240 -1.43 -29.35 -29.83
CA GLN A 240 -2.71 -30.03 -29.61
C GLN A 240 -3.62 -29.96 -30.85
N ASN A 241 -3.66 -28.83 -31.55
CA ASN A 241 -4.42 -28.67 -32.78
C ASN A 241 -3.85 -29.54 -33.91
N GLU A 242 -2.52 -29.52 -34.08
CA GLU A 242 -1.85 -30.38 -35.10
C GLU A 242 -2.10 -31.87 -34.85
N ILE A 243 -2.04 -32.32 -33.60
CA ILE A 243 -2.35 -33.70 -33.21
C ILE A 243 -3.81 -34.02 -33.53
N LYS A 244 -4.74 -33.10 -33.32
CA LYS A 244 -6.14 -33.29 -33.63
C LYS A 244 -6.38 -33.42 -35.13
N GLU A 245 -5.75 -32.57 -35.94
CA GLU A 245 -5.82 -32.65 -37.40
C GLU A 245 -5.24 -33.95 -37.93
N LEU A 246 -4.07 -34.37 -37.46
CA LEU A 246 -3.45 -35.65 -37.82
C LEU A 246 -4.34 -36.82 -37.48
N LYS A 247 -4.98 -36.80 -36.31
CA LYS A 247 -5.92 -37.84 -35.86
C LYS A 247 -7.14 -37.93 -36.82
N GLU A 248 -7.66 -36.80 -37.24
CA GLU A 248 -8.77 -36.72 -38.21
C GLU A 248 -8.39 -37.25 -39.57
N LEU A 249 -7.16 -36.94 -40.06
CA LEU A 249 -6.63 -37.45 -41.32
C LEU A 249 -6.43 -38.96 -41.29
N ILE A 250 -5.91 -39.52 -40.19
CA ILE A 250 -5.73 -40.98 -40.04
C ILE A 250 -7.10 -41.68 -40.02
N LEU A 251 -8.08 -41.12 -39.32
CA LEU A 251 -9.43 -41.71 -39.32
C LEU A 251 -10.11 -41.69 -40.69
N LYS A 252 -9.94 -40.62 -41.47
CA LYS A 252 -10.40 -40.55 -42.86
C LYS A 252 -9.70 -41.58 -43.76
N GLN A 253 -8.38 -41.75 -43.62
CA GLN A 253 -7.59 -42.72 -44.40
C GLN A 253 -8.01 -44.17 -44.10
N ASN A 254 -8.29 -44.50 -42.85
CA ASN A 254 -8.78 -45.82 -42.44
C ASN A 254 -10.23 -46.11 -42.88
N HIS A 255 -11.04 -45.08 -43.16
CA HIS A 255 -12.40 -45.25 -43.70
C HIS A 255 -12.41 -45.48 -45.23
N ILE A 256 -11.35 -45.07 -45.97
CA ILE A 256 -11.23 -45.24 -47.42
C ILE A 256 -10.67 -46.63 -47.77
N GLN A 257 -10.00 -47.30 -46.83
CA GLN A 257 -9.43 -48.64 -47.06
C GLN A 257 -10.38 -49.80 -46.65
N LYS A 258 -11.60 -49.49 -46.19
CA LYS A 258 -12.67 -50.47 -45.97
C LYS A 258 -13.77 -50.34 -47.02
#